data_799d950e8ea233e6555259d248b90cfa
#
_entry.id   799d950e8ea233e6555259d248b90cfa
#
_cell.length_a   1.000
_cell.length_b   1.000
_cell.length_c   1.000
_cell.angle_alpha   90.00
_cell.angle_beta   90.00
_cell.angle_gamma   90.00
#
_symmetry.space_group_name_H-M   'P 1'
#
loop_
_entity.id
_entity.type
_entity.pdbx_description
1 polymer ?
#
loop_
_entity_poly.entity_id
_entity_poly.type
_entity_poly.pdbx_seq_one_letter_code
_entity_poly.pdbx_strand_id
1 'polypeptide(L)'
;LKHAPHTPFGLALLAVCFAACGEGGDNTPPAQVADPCVRTDLDPESATLAPGPGHTPRWAFEPWISKDISDRADTYAYVDGFRERGIPVGTVVLDSPWETQYNTFVPNPSRYGDFPSLVNDMHSRNVRVVLWITPLVNEQSFDFENGGGDLYEGASPNLEEGQRCKYFVENGDTYNWWKGRGAAVDFFNPSARAWWHRQQDPLLKLGIDGWKLDFGENYVKVDPLATAEGPKAHQAYSERYYEDYLAYGRSVRGPEFLTMVRAYDKSYEFEGRFYAKKEHAPVAWMGDNRRDWIGLVDSLDHMFRSAQAGYVMLGSDLGGYLDRDDLNLLGPQIPFDSLNFARWTAVSALTPLMQLHGRGNLAPWAVPDHADETVAVYKYWATLHHALVPFFASLADQAYAGVDGGKPIMRPIGELASWTNDYRYELGSAFLVAPLLDATGKRSVALPAGARWYDWWTPATAEGGTTVTADFSTDRQRLPLWVREGAIVPVDIDDALLGLGTPESKGARTVLAWPSATPSSFEVLEADGKKLKVDLVKLATGWSVTLSAVTVPVILRVRAEVAPASVQGEGLTATYDAATHTSIVRIAPRSGPATVTAVNP
;
A
#
# COMPACT_ATOMS: atom_id res chain seq x y z
N LEU A 1 34.50 -45.81 -34.39
CA LEU A 1 35.62 -46.57 -34.96
C LEU A 1 36.94 -45.81 -34.80
N LYS A 2 37.88 -46.46 -34.08
CA LYS A 2 39.36 -46.39 -34.09
C LYS A 2 40.03 -45.20 -33.35
N HIS A 3 40.48 -45.48 -32.14
CA HIS A 3 41.86 -45.75 -31.63
C HIS A 3 42.96 -44.72 -31.99
N ALA A 4 43.42 -44.00 -30.98
CA ALA A 4 44.70 -43.86 -30.24
C ALA A 4 46.00 -43.69 -31.10
N PRO A 5 47.20 -43.29 -30.58
CA PRO A 5 47.64 -43.34 -29.17
C PRO A 5 48.50 -42.16 -28.68
N HIS A 6 48.88 -42.30 -27.40
CA HIS A 6 49.81 -41.56 -26.55
C HIS A 6 51.22 -41.28 -27.08
N THR A 7 51.86 -40.21 -26.55
CA THR A 7 53.24 -40.32 -26.00
C THR A 7 53.54 -39.11 -25.06
N PRO A 8 54.34 -39.35 -24.02
CA PRO A 8 54.65 -38.37 -22.97
C PRO A 8 56.05 -37.73 -23.14
N PHE A 9 56.21 -36.50 -22.65
CA PHE A 9 57.52 -35.91 -22.34
C PHE A 9 57.37 -35.19 -21.04
N GLY A 10 58.10 -35.37 -19.97
CA GLY A 10 59.53 -35.54 -19.82
C GLY A 10 59.93 -34.48 -18.78
N LEU A 11 60.10 -34.89 -17.48
CA LEU A 11 60.63 -34.05 -16.41
C LEU A 11 62.04 -33.50 -16.76
N ALA A 12 62.28 -32.22 -16.43
CA ALA A 12 63.59 -31.73 -16.18
C ALA A 12 63.58 -30.90 -14.87
N LEU A 13 64.11 -31.54 -13.81
CA LEU A 13 64.54 -30.86 -12.58
C LEU A 13 65.78 -30.01 -12.89
N LEU A 14 65.72 -28.71 -12.58
CA LEU A 14 66.94 -27.94 -12.35
C LEU A 14 66.96 -27.43 -10.90
N ALA A 15 67.82 -28.03 -10.11
CA ALA A 15 68.20 -27.53 -8.80
C ALA A 15 69.24 -26.42 -8.98
N VAL A 16 68.97 -25.27 -8.44
CA VAL A 16 69.99 -24.22 -8.27
C VAL A 16 70.06 -23.87 -6.80
N CYS A 17 71.17 -24.31 -6.18
CA CYS A 17 71.56 -23.83 -4.87
C CYS A 17 72.02 -22.39 -4.96
N PHE A 18 71.52 -21.50 -4.12
CA PHE A 18 72.16 -20.26 -3.77
C PHE A 18 72.30 -20.14 -2.25
N ALA A 19 73.51 -19.78 -1.91
CA ALA A 19 73.99 -19.62 -0.56
C ALA A 19 73.38 -18.40 0.15
N ALA A 20 73.29 -18.53 1.43
CA ALA A 20 72.89 -17.50 2.38
C ALA A 20 73.82 -16.27 2.36
N CYS A 21 73.22 -15.09 2.45
CA CYS A 21 73.77 -13.96 3.21
C CYS A 21 72.62 -13.30 3.94
N GLY A 22 72.81 -13.11 5.22
CA GLY A 22 71.80 -12.75 6.16
C GLY A 22 71.48 -11.27 6.28
N GLU A 23 70.64 -11.05 7.25
CA GLU A 23 70.38 -9.85 8.05
C GLU A 23 69.28 -8.91 7.59
N GLY A 24 68.30 -8.83 8.48
CA GLY A 24 67.24 -7.82 8.47
C GLY A 24 65.85 -8.44 8.70
N GLY A 25 65.67 -9.02 9.88
CA GLY A 25 64.34 -9.50 10.29
C GLY A 25 63.40 -8.34 10.50
N ASP A 26 62.63 -8.01 9.48
CA ASP A 26 61.43 -7.21 9.63
C ASP A 26 60.33 -8.12 10.15
N ASN A 27 60.17 -8.12 11.48
CA ASN A 27 59.09 -8.84 12.17
C ASN A 27 57.76 -8.10 12.07
N THR A 28 57.40 -7.66 10.89
CA THR A 28 56.03 -7.22 10.64
C THR A 28 55.18 -8.48 10.50
N PRO A 29 54.20 -8.71 11.39
CA PRO A 29 53.29 -9.84 11.21
C PRO A 29 52.67 -9.73 9.81
N PRO A 30 52.47 -10.83 9.09
CA PRO A 30 51.78 -10.77 7.80
C PRO A 30 50.46 -10.05 8.03
N ALA A 31 50.19 -9.05 7.21
CA ALA A 31 48.94 -8.32 7.26
C ALA A 31 47.80 -9.35 7.29
N GLN A 32 47.04 -9.33 8.35
CA GLN A 32 45.91 -10.22 8.51
C GLN A 32 44.99 -9.96 7.32
N VAL A 33 44.91 -10.90 6.38
CA VAL A 33 43.97 -10.82 5.26
C VAL A 33 42.61 -10.73 5.90
N ALA A 34 41.91 -9.60 5.70
CA ALA A 34 40.62 -9.40 6.26
C ALA A 34 39.69 -10.54 5.78
N ASP A 35 38.99 -11.17 6.70
CA ASP A 35 38.00 -12.19 6.36
C ASP A 35 36.97 -11.57 5.41
N PRO A 36 36.83 -12.06 4.17
CA PRO A 36 35.92 -11.50 3.21
C PRO A 36 34.44 -11.57 3.64
N CYS A 37 34.14 -12.37 4.65
CA CYS A 37 32.81 -12.49 5.23
C CYS A 37 32.56 -11.48 6.38
N VAL A 38 33.60 -10.86 6.91
CA VAL A 38 33.47 -9.76 7.87
C VAL A 38 33.51 -8.46 7.11
N ARG A 39 32.37 -7.81 7.03
CA ARG A 39 32.22 -6.56 6.33
C ARG A 39 32.71 -5.40 7.19
N THR A 40 33.92 -4.95 6.95
CA THR A 40 34.55 -3.80 7.64
C THR A 40 34.24 -2.46 6.96
N ASP A 41 33.70 -2.52 5.76
CA ASP A 41 33.19 -1.39 4.96
C ASP A 41 31.75 -0.98 5.33
N LEU A 42 31.19 -1.66 6.36
CA LEU A 42 29.91 -1.31 6.90
C LEU A 42 30.02 -0.07 7.75
N ASP A 43 29.21 0.91 7.41
CA ASP A 43 28.89 1.96 8.33
C ASP A 43 28.39 1.31 9.65
N PRO A 44 29.07 1.55 10.78
CA PRO A 44 28.59 1.05 12.07
C PRO A 44 27.16 1.48 12.38
N GLU A 45 26.70 2.59 11.80
CA GLU A 45 25.32 3.05 11.91
C GLU A 45 24.33 2.09 11.21
N SER A 46 24.75 1.32 10.19
CA SER A 46 23.88 0.34 9.55
C SER A 46 23.42 -0.78 10.47
N ALA A 47 24.19 -1.09 11.50
CA ALA A 47 23.84 -2.06 12.54
C ALA A 47 22.74 -1.57 13.49
N THR A 48 22.53 -0.26 13.57
CA THR A 48 21.59 0.42 14.49
C THR A 48 20.47 1.17 13.76
N LEU A 49 20.31 0.93 12.45
CA LEU A 49 19.24 1.56 11.66
C LEU A 49 17.87 1.29 12.30
N ALA A 50 17.09 2.36 12.41
CA ALA A 50 15.71 2.30 12.84
C ALA A 50 14.80 2.93 11.78
N PRO A 51 13.58 2.42 11.57
CA PRO A 51 12.66 2.93 10.56
C PRO A 51 12.17 4.38 10.80
N GLY A 52 12.50 4.95 11.95
CA GLY A 52 11.99 6.24 12.38
C GLY A 52 10.55 6.15 12.91
N PRO A 53 9.90 7.29 13.18
CA PRO A 53 8.51 7.31 13.61
C PRO A 53 7.59 6.77 12.53
N GLY A 54 6.41 6.27 12.94
CA GLY A 54 5.36 5.85 12.01
C GLY A 54 5.01 6.98 11.06
N HIS A 55 5.02 6.67 9.77
CA HIS A 55 4.73 7.62 8.70
C HIS A 55 4.30 6.88 7.44
N THR A 56 3.27 7.39 6.77
CA THR A 56 2.85 6.98 5.43
C THR A 56 2.97 8.19 4.51
N PRO A 57 3.77 8.12 3.44
CA PRO A 57 3.90 9.22 2.49
C PRO A 57 2.55 9.55 1.83
N ARG A 58 2.29 10.83 1.56
CA ARG A 58 1.03 11.26 0.95
C ARG A 58 0.72 10.55 -0.38
N TRP A 59 1.74 10.30 -1.20
CA TRP A 59 1.58 9.63 -2.49
C TRP A 59 1.05 8.19 -2.36
N ALA A 60 1.24 7.56 -1.20
CA ALA A 60 0.78 6.19 -0.96
C ALA A 60 -0.75 6.07 -0.97
N PHE A 61 -1.47 7.16 -0.68
CA PHE A 61 -2.94 7.20 -0.72
C PHE A 61 -3.53 7.38 -2.13
N GLU A 62 -2.71 7.49 -3.17
CA GLU A 62 -3.18 7.45 -4.55
C GLU A 62 -3.62 6.03 -4.95
N PRO A 63 -4.47 5.85 -5.99
CA PRO A 63 -4.81 4.51 -6.46
C PRO A 63 -3.60 3.75 -7.00
N TRP A 64 -3.46 2.49 -6.59
CA TRP A 64 -2.38 1.60 -6.99
C TRP A 64 -2.85 0.56 -8.00
N ILE A 65 -1.96 0.16 -8.88
CA ILE A 65 -2.10 -1.01 -9.75
C ILE A 65 -0.89 -1.93 -9.56
N SER A 66 -1.11 -3.22 -9.63
CA SER A 66 -0.06 -4.23 -9.50
C SER A 66 -0.12 -5.19 -10.69
N LYS A 67 1.05 -5.60 -11.17
CA LYS A 67 1.18 -6.55 -12.27
C LYS A 67 1.94 -7.78 -11.81
N ASP A 68 1.21 -8.89 -11.77
CA ASP A 68 1.78 -10.22 -11.64
C ASP A 68 2.27 -10.70 -13.01
N ILE A 69 3.42 -11.37 -13.09
CA ILE A 69 4.02 -11.90 -14.33
C ILE A 69 3.90 -10.92 -15.50
N SER A 70 4.74 -9.91 -15.52
CA SER A 70 4.69 -8.80 -16.47
C SER A 70 6.06 -8.59 -17.15
N ASP A 71 6.07 -7.72 -18.13
CA ASP A 71 7.27 -7.19 -18.74
C ASP A 71 7.18 -5.66 -18.93
N ARG A 72 8.23 -5.08 -19.51
CA ARG A 72 8.29 -3.64 -19.76
C ARG A 72 7.12 -3.14 -20.62
N ALA A 73 6.85 -3.80 -21.76
CA ALA A 73 5.81 -3.36 -22.70
C ALA A 73 4.41 -3.47 -22.09
N ASP A 74 4.16 -4.57 -21.41
CA ASP A 74 2.90 -4.82 -20.70
C ASP A 74 2.69 -3.83 -19.54
N THR A 75 3.74 -3.48 -18.80
CA THR A 75 3.68 -2.45 -17.75
C THR A 75 3.25 -1.09 -18.31
N TYR A 76 3.86 -0.65 -19.44
CA TYR A 76 3.44 0.59 -20.10
C TYR A 76 1.98 0.51 -20.58
N ALA A 77 1.61 -0.55 -21.28
CA ALA A 77 0.25 -0.71 -21.78
C ALA A 77 -0.79 -0.68 -20.66
N TYR A 78 -0.44 -1.24 -19.50
CA TYR A 78 -1.34 -1.26 -18.34
C TYR A 78 -1.50 0.15 -17.74
N VAL A 79 -0.40 0.84 -17.44
CA VAL A 79 -0.43 2.22 -16.91
C VAL A 79 -1.11 3.17 -17.89
N ASP A 80 -0.73 3.12 -19.16
CA ASP A 80 -1.31 3.99 -20.19
C ASP A 80 -2.80 3.69 -20.41
N GLY A 81 -3.22 2.42 -20.31
CA GLY A 81 -4.61 2.02 -20.41
C GLY A 81 -5.53 2.68 -19.37
N PHE A 82 -5.08 2.86 -18.13
CA PHE A 82 -5.80 3.63 -17.10
C PHE A 82 -5.82 5.12 -17.44
N ARG A 83 -4.67 5.68 -17.79
CA ARG A 83 -4.51 7.11 -18.09
C ARG A 83 -5.34 7.56 -19.29
N GLU A 84 -5.36 6.78 -20.38
CA GLU A 84 -6.17 7.05 -21.58
C GLU A 84 -7.67 7.09 -21.30
N ARG A 85 -8.10 6.33 -20.29
CA ARG A 85 -9.49 6.32 -19.82
C ARG A 85 -9.78 7.41 -18.78
N GLY A 86 -8.78 8.21 -18.43
CA GLY A 86 -8.88 9.22 -17.38
C GLY A 86 -9.15 8.60 -16.00
N ILE A 87 -8.56 7.44 -15.72
CA ILE A 87 -8.61 6.78 -14.42
C ILE A 87 -7.32 7.11 -13.66
N PRO A 88 -7.39 7.66 -12.44
CA PRO A 88 -6.21 7.97 -11.66
C PRO A 88 -5.37 6.72 -11.35
N VAL A 89 -4.05 6.84 -11.48
CA VAL A 89 -3.04 5.86 -11.08
C VAL A 89 -1.85 6.60 -10.51
N GLY A 90 -1.51 6.35 -9.26
CA GLY A 90 -0.37 6.96 -8.58
C GLY A 90 0.81 6.02 -8.37
N THR A 91 0.60 4.70 -8.42
CA THR A 91 1.65 3.71 -8.15
C THR A 91 1.47 2.47 -9.02
N VAL A 92 2.57 1.93 -9.53
CA VAL A 92 2.64 0.59 -10.11
C VAL A 92 3.53 -0.31 -9.27
N VAL A 93 3.02 -1.48 -8.91
CA VAL A 93 3.82 -2.55 -8.31
C VAL A 93 4.25 -3.50 -9.43
N LEU A 94 5.55 -3.71 -9.56
CA LEU A 94 6.10 -4.78 -10.39
C LEU A 94 6.29 -5.99 -9.47
N ASP A 95 5.38 -6.95 -9.63
CA ASP A 95 5.39 -8.18 -8.86
C ASP A 95 6.38 -9.19 -9.46
N SER A 96 6.55 -10.35 -8.85
CA SER A 96 7.45 -11.36 -9.41
C SER A 96 6.97 -11.79 -10.81
N PRO A 97 7.84 -12.09 -11.76
CA PRO A 97 9.30 -12.16 -11.72
C PRO A 97 10.00 -10.92 -12.35
N TRP A 98 9.96 -9.79 -11.68
CA TRP A 98 10.65 -8.60 -12.19
C TRP A 98 12.18 -8.78 -12.23
N GLU A 99 12.75 -9.63 -11.35
CA GLU A 99 14.19 -9.89 -11.20
C GLU A 99 14.62 -11.24 -11.82
N THR A 100 15.93 -11.42 -11.95
CA THR A 100 16.54 -12.74 -12.24
C THR A 100 16.46 -13.60 -10.99
N GLN A 101 16.59 -14.90 -11.07
CA GLN A 101 16.45 -15.86 -9.92
C GLN A 101 15.95 -15.21 -8.60
N TYR A 102 15.78 -15.96 -7.54
CA TYR A 102 15.29 -15.40 -6.27
C TYR A 102 16.33 -15.56 -5.16
N ASN A 103 16.76 -14.47 -4.46
CA ASN A 103 16.52 -13.09 -4.89
C ASN A 103 17.87 -12.49 -5.24
N THR A 104 17.92 -11.68 -6.28
CA THR A 104 19.18 -11.11 -6.80
C THR A 104 19.20 -9.59 -6.82
N PHE A 105 18.04 -8.92 -6.75
CA PHE A 105 17.86 -7.48 -6.99
C PHE A 105 18.34 -7.02 -8.38
N VAL A 106 18.48 -7.95 -9.33
CA VAL A 106 18.88 -7.64 -10.70
C VAL A 106 17.66 -7.74 -11.61
N PRO A 107 17.20 -6.62 -12.20
CA PRO A 107 16.07 -6.65 -13.13
C PRO A 107 16.30 -7.66 -14.25
N ASN A 108 15.28 -8.47 -14.52
CA ASN A 108 15.33 -9.49 -15.57
C ASN A 108 15.47 -8.83 -16.96
N PRO A 109 16.61 -8.95 -17.65
CA PRO A 109 16.84 -8.22 -18.89
C PRO A 109 15.94 -8.69 -20.04
N SER A 110 15.41 -9.89 -19.99
CA SER A 110 14.48 -10.41 -21.00
C SER A 110 13.08 -9.82 -20.84
N ARG A 111 12.71 -9.41 -19.62
CA ARG A 111 11.41 -8.79 -19.31
C ARG A 111 11.52 -7.27 -19.23
N TYR A 112 12.54 -6.77 -18.56
CA TYR A 112 12.69 -5.35 -18.18
C TYR A 112 14.01 -4.76 -18.69
N GLY A 113 14.38 -5.04 -19.93
CA GLY A 113 15.52 -4.39 -20.57
C GLY A 113 15.42 -2.86 -20.45
N ASP A 114 16.54 -2.18 -20.14
CA ASP A 114 16.57 -0.75 -19.82
C ASP A 114 15.61 -0.36 -18.67
N PHE A 115 15.73 -1.05 -17.56
CA PHE A 115 14.94 -0.81 -16.35
C PHE A 115 15.04 0.64 -15.82
N PRO A 116 16.22 1.31 -15.86
CA PRO A 116 16.32 2.72 -15.48
C PRO A 116 15.38 3.64 -16.25
N SER A 117 15.25 3.46 -17.54
CA SER A 117 14.31 4.23 -18.36
C SER A 117 12.85 3.98 -17.94
N LEU A 118 12.48 2.73 -17.62
CA LEU A 118 11.13 2.42 -17.12
C LEU A 118 10.81 3.24 -15.87
N VAL A 119 11.68 3.21 -14.85
CA VAL A 119 11.47 3.94 -13.59
C VAL A 119 11.34 5.45 -13.84
N ASN A 120 12.25 6.03 -14.63
CA ASN A 120 12.20 7.45 -14.97
C ASN A 120 10.93 7.84 -15.73
N ASP A 121 10.49 6.99 -16.66
CA ASP A 121 9.27 7.21 -17.43
C ASP A 121 8.01 7.14 -16.56
N MET A 122 7.95 6.20 -15.60
CA MET A 122 6.86 6.15 -14.63
C MET A 122 6.84 7.42 -13.78
N HIS A 123 7.98 7.87 -13.27
CA HIS A 123 8.07 9.14 -12.53
C HIS A 123 7.64 10.33 -13.37
N SER A 124 8.01 10.39 -14.66
CA SER A 124 7.58 11.45 -15.57
C SER A 124 6.05 11.49 -15.76
N ARG A 125 5.39 10.36 -15.58
CA ARG A 125 3.93 10.21 -15.57
C ARG A 125 3.30 10.45 -14.20
N ASN A 126 4.10 10.83 -13.21
CA ASN A 126 3.71 10.95 -11.81
C ASN A 126 3.21 9.60 -11.21
N VAL A 127 3.81 8.49 -11.63
CA VAL A 127 3.54 7.14 -11.14
C VAL A 127 4.75 6.62 -10.38
N ARG A 128 4.56 6.20 -9.14
CA ARG A 128 5.59 5.60 -8.28
C ARG A 128 5.83 4.15 -8.66
N VAL A 129 7.04 3.67 -8.39
CA VAL A 129 7.45 2.29 -8.70
C VAL A 129 7.82 1.55 -7.42
N VAL A 130 7.07 0.48 -7.14
CA VAL A 130 7.29 -0.43 -6.00
C VAL A 130 7.63 -1.80 -6.54
N LEU A 131 8.64 -2.47 -5.96
CA LEU A 131 9.09 -3.79 -6.40
C LEU A 131 8.77 -4.84 -5.34
N TRP A 132 8.34 -6.01 -5.79
CA TRP A 132 8.10 -7.17 -4.96
C TRP A 132 9.41 -7.85 -4.54
N ILE A 133 9.47 -8.42 -3.33
CA ILE A 133 10.62 -9.15 -2.81
C ILE A 133 10.21 -10.11 -1.68
N THR A 134 11.07 -11.12 -1.40
CA THR A 134 11.02 -11.99 -0.22
C THR A 134 12.42 -12.13 0.41
N PRO A 135 12.56 -12.69 1.64
CA PRO A 135 13.85 -12.85 2.30
C PRO A 135 14.63 -14.12 1.91
N LEU A 136 14.19 -14.86 0.89
CA LEU A 136 14.77 -16.15 0.50
C LEU A 136 15.76 -16.00 -0.66
N VAL A 137 16.89 -16.70 -0.58
CA VAL A 137 17.90 -16.79 -1.64
C VAL A 137 17.90 -18.21 -2.18
N ASN A 138 17.51 -18.38 -3.45
CA ASN A 138 17.24 -19.70 -4.03
C ASN A 138 18.50 -20.53 -4.30
N GLU A 139 18.45 -21.79 -3.89
CA GLU A 139 19.27 -22.88 -4.38
C GLU A 139 18.76 -23.40 -5.74
N GLN A 140 17.43 -23.36 -5.91
CA GLN A 140 16.76 -23.75 -7.14
C GLN A 140 15.51 -22.87 -7.32
N SER A 141 15.38 -22.25 -8.47
CA SER A 141 14.16 -21.53 -8.88
C SER A 141 13.28 -22.43 -9.75
N PHE A 142 11.97 -22.31 -9.61
CA PHE A 142 10.99 -23.08 -10.37
C PHE A 142 10.27 -22.18 -11.37
N ASP A 143 10.13 -22.66 -12.58
CA ASP A 143 9.35 -22.00 -13.65
C ASP A 143 7.98 -22.68 -13.80
N PHE A 144 7.08 -22.51 -12.82
CA PHE A 144 5.74 -23.07 -12.89
C PHE A 144 4.59 -22.09 -12.67
N GLU A 145 4.87 -20.82 -12.68
CA GLU A 145 3.84 -19.79 -12.60
C GLU A 145 2.95 -19.79 -13.86
N ASN A 146 1.66 -19.47 -13.67
CA ASN A 146 0.70 -19.38 -14.76
C ASN A 146 1.14 -18.34 -15.80
N GLY A 147 1.22 -18.75 -17.05
CA GLY A 147 1.52 -17.83 -18.15
C GLY A 147 2.97 -17.75 -18.57
N GLY A 148 3.79 -18.70 -18.13
CA GLY A 148 5.19 -18.71 -18.52
C GLY A 148 6.02 -17.85 -17.62
N GLY A 149 6.67 -18.53 -16.90
CA GLY A 149 7.45 -18.23 -15.88
C GLY A 149 8.53 -17.24 -15.82
N ASP A 150 9.33 -17.56 -14.92
CA ASP A 150 10.36 -16.65 -14.46
C ASP A 150 11.53 -16.53 -15.43
N LEU A 151 11.65 -17.37 -16.45
CA LEU A 151 12.73 -17.42 -17.42
C LEU A 151 14.12 -17.76 -16.82
N TYR A 152 14.25 -17.79 -15.49
CA TYR A 152 15.47 -18.11 -14.79
C TYR A 152 15.25 -19.28 -13.83
N GLU A 153 15.88 -20.37 -14.13
CA GLU A 153 15.95 -21.57 -13.30
C GLU A 153 17.31 -21.63 -12.58
N GLY A 154 17.41 -22.51 -11.56
CA GLY A 154 18.66 -22.77 -10.87
C GLY A 154 18.91 -21.88 -9.66
N ALA A 155 20.16 -21.85 -9.25
CA ALA A 155 20.58 -21.15 -8.04
C ALA A 155 20.75 -19.65 -8.27
N SER A 156 20.40 -18.86 -7.26
CA SER A 156 20.79 -17.47 -7.19
C SER A 156 22.33 -17.37 -7.07
N PRO A 157 22.98 -16.46 -7.80
CA PRO A 157 24.42 -16.22 -7.65
C PRO A 157 24.81 -15.74 -6.24
N ASN A 158 23.85 -15.26 -5.46
CA ASN A 158 24.07 -14.83 -4.07
C ASN A 158 24.17 -16.00 -3.06
N LEU A 159 23.74 -17.21 -3.44
CA LEU A 159 23.66 -18.35 -2.53
C LEU A 159 25.03 -18.80 -2.01
N GLU A 160 26.01 -18.94 -2.90
CA GLU A 160 27.35 -19.45 -2.53
C GLU A 160 28.04 -18.52 -1.50
N GLU A 161 28.01 -17.21 -1.72
CA GLU A 161 28.55 -16.25 -0.77
C GLU A 161 27.79 -16.29 0.55
N GLY A 162 26.46 -16.31 0.51
CA GLY A 162 25.64 -16.36 1.71
C GLY A 162 25.88 -17.61 2.56
N GLN A 163 26.02 -18.78 1.93
CA GLN A 163 26.36 -20.05 2.62
C GLN A 163 27.77 -20.02 3.21
N ARG A 164 28.77 -19.65 2.39
CA ARG A 164 30.18 -19.57 2.83
C ARG A 164 30.36 -18.62 4.01
N CYS A 165 29.65 -17.49 3.99
CA CYS A 165 29.77 -16.46 5.04
C CYS A 165 28.74 -16.63 6.17
N LYS A 166 27.91 -17.67 6.15
CA LYS A 166 26.89 -17.94 7.17
C LYS A 166 25.92 -16.77 7.37
N TYR A 167 25.41 -16.26 6.23
CA TYR A 167 24.47 -15.15 6.22
C TYR A 167 23.00 -15.59 6.30
N PHE A 168 22.74 -16.89 6.43
CA PHE A 168 21.41 -17.46 6.50
C PHE A 168 21.09 -18.02 7.88
N VAL A 169 19.83 -17.97 8.28
CA VAL A 169 19.33 -18.67 9.48
C VAL A 169 19.45 -20.18 9.31
N GLU A 170 19.33 -20.96 10.40
CA GLU A 170 19.38 -22.43 10.40
C GLU A 170 20.63 -22.99 9.70
N ASN A 171 21.79 -22.30 9.87
CA ASN A 171 23.04 -22.64 9.22
C ASN A 171 23.00 -22.77 7.70
N GLY A 172 22.02 -22.16 7.05
CA GLY A 172 21.85 -22.18 5.60
C GLY A 172 20.98 -23.33 5.08
N ASP A 173 20.16 -23.94 5.93
CA ASP A 173 19.13 -24.88 5.49
C ASP A 173 18.19 -24.22 4.49
N THR A 174 17.74 -25.01 3.50
CA THR A 174 16.89 -24.53 2.41
C THR A 174 15.47 -25.06 2.53
N TYR A 175 14.49 -24.22 2.19
CA TYR A 175 13.06 -24.46 2.34
C TYR A 175 12.35 -24.32 1.00
N ASN A 176 11.40 -25.22 0.73
CA ASN A 176 10.54 -25.09 -0.44
C ASN A 176 9.51 -23.98 -0.24
N TRP A 177 9.34 -23.16 -1.28
CA TRP A 177 8.35 -22.11 -1.37
C TRP A 177 7.84 -22.01 -2.81
N TRP A 178 6.90 -21.12 -3.13
CA TRP A 178 6.23 -21.12 -4.45
C TRP A 178 7.14 -20.73 -5.63
N LYS A 179 8.29 -20.09 -5.39
CA LYS A 179 9.26 -19.73 -6.44
C LYS A 179 10.49 -20.63 -6.46
N GLY A 180 10.54 -21.66 -5.64
CA GLY A 180 11.68 -22.56 -5.63
C GLY A 180 12.01 -23.18 -4.29
N ARG A 181 13.31 -23.34 -4.05
CA ARG A 181 13.88 -23.76 -2.78
C ARG A 181 15.05 -22.86 -2.43
N GLY A 182 15.03 -22.25 -1.26
CA GLY A 182 16.02 -21.25 -0.87
C GLY A 182 16.30 -21.19 0.63
N ALA A 183 17.40 -20.52 0.98
CA ALA A 183 17.82 -20.23 2.34
C ALA A 183 17.38 -18.82 2.74
N ALA A 184 16.96 -18.63 3.99
CA ALA A 184 16.45 -17.35 4.48
C ALA A 184 17.56 -16.49 5.10
N VAL A 185 17.60 -15.21 4.75
CA VAL A 185 18.62 -14.26 5.23
C VAL A 185 18.50 -14.07 6.73
N ASP A 186 19.64 -14.09 7.43
CA ASP A 186 19.71 -13.84 8.87
C ASP A 186 19.76 -12.33 9.17
N PHE A 187 18.61 -11.71 9.39
CA PHE A 187 18.51 -10.31 9.77
C PHE A 187 19.00 -9.99 11.18
N PHE A 188 19.43 -10.99 11.96
CA PHE A 188 20.11 -10.81 13.24
C PHE A 188 21.63 -10.82 13.09
N ASN A 189 22.16 -11.13 11.91
CA ASN A 189 23.58 -11.05 11.58
C ASN A 189 23.90 -9.69 10.93
N PRO A 190 24.68 -8.80 11.56
CA PRO A 190 25.02 -7.49 10.99
C PRO A 190 25.72 -7.59 9.63
N SER A 191 26.61 -8.57 9.42
CA SER A 191 27.29 -8.76 8.14
C SER A 191 26.35 -9.26 7.06
N ALA A 192 25.38 -10.12 7.40
CA ALA A 192 24.34 -10.56 6.48
C ALA A 192 23.43 -9.40 6.04
N ARG A 193 22.98 -8.57 7.00
CA ARG A 193 22.21 -7.37 6.67
C ARG A 193 22.95 -6.45 5.72
N ALA A 194 24.18 -6.15 6.01
CA ALA A 194 24.96 -5.28 5.18
C ALA A 194 25.25 -5.84 3.78
N TRP A 195 25.46 -7.14 3.69
CA TRP A 195 25.55 -7.83 2.41
C TRP A 195 24.23 -7.71 1.64
N TRP A 196 23.10 -7.89 2.31
CA TRP A 196 21.76 -7.79 1.72
C TRP A 196 21.39 -6.37 1.33
N HIS A 197 21.76 -5.38 2.13
CA HIS A 197 21.59 -3.95 1.82
C HIS A 197 22.31 -3.54 0.54
N ARG A 198 23.54 -4.03 0.34
CA ARG A 198 24.28 -3.73 -0.90
C ARG A 198 23.64 -4.30 -2.15
N GLN A 199 22.89 -5.39 -2.06
CA GLN A 199 22.14 -5.89 -3.19
C GLN A 199 20.99 -4.92 -3.58
N GLN A 200 20.41 -4.23 -2.61
CA GLN A 200 19.34 -3.25 -2.82
C GLN A 200 19.85 -1.93 -3.39
N ASP A 201 21.09 -1.55 -3.11
CA ASP A 201 21.68 -0.25 -3.42
C ASP A 201 21.46 0.24 -4.87
N PRO A 202 21.70 -0.58 -5.91
CA PRO A 202 21.51 -0.12 -7.29
C PRO A 202 20.08 0.35 -7.57
N LEU A 203 19.08 -0.32 -7.01
CA LEU A 203 17.67 0.01 -7.21
C LEU A 203 17.23 1.19 -6.36
N LEU A 204 17.67 1.25 -5.10
CA LEU A 204 17.41 2.41 -4.25
C LEU A 204 18.04 3.68 -4.84
N LYS A 205 19.28 3.62 -5.34
CA LYS A 205 19.96 4.74 -6.01
C LYS A 205 19.33 5.10 -7.36
N LEU A 206 18.73 4.13 -8.06
CA LEU A 206 17.95 4.38 -9.27
C LEU A 206 16.69 5.18 -8.97
N GLY A 207 16.13 5.02 -7.76
CA GLY A 207 15.03 5.83 -7.33
C GLY A 207 13.70 5.11 -7.21
N ILE A 208 13.69 3.77 -7.08
CA ILE A 208 12.42 3.06 -6.71
C ILE A 208 11.84 3.67 -5.44
N ASP A 209 10.52 3.63 -5.31
CA ASP A 209 9.80 4.32 -4.25
C ASP A 209 9.45 3.41 -3.07
N GLY A 210 9.57 2.09 -3.23
CA GLY A 210 9.28 1.15 -2.16
C GLY A 210 9.48 -0.31 -2.51
N TRP A 211 9.29 -1.15 -1.50
CA TRP A 211 9.26 -2.60 -1.61
C TRP A 211 7.89 -3.17 -1.20
N LYS A 212 7.34 -4.10 -1.98
CA LYS A 212 6.28 -5.00 -1.52
C LYS A 212 6.94 -6.24 -0.93
N LEU A 213 6.90 -6.38 0.39
CA LEU A 213 7.54 -7.46 1.14
C LEU A 213 6.55 -8.61 1.35
N ASP A 214 6.74 -9.69 0.62
CA ASP A 214 5.90 -10.87 0.76
C ASP A 214 6.41 -11.84 1.83
N PHE A 215 5.60 -12.79 2.29
CA PHE A 215 5.88 -13.66 3.44
C PHE A 215 6.73 -14.90 3.07
N GLY A 216 7.86 -14.75 2.41
CA GLY A 216 8.79 -15.86 2.18
C GLY A 216 9.26 -16.54 3.46
N GLU A 217 9.39 -15.78 4.54
CA GLU A 217 9.79 -16.28 5.86
C GLU A 217 8.84 -17.34 6.44
N ASN A 218 7.57 -17.33 6.05
CA ASN A 218 6.55 -18.26 6.56
C ASN A 218 6.79 -19.71 6.10
N TYR A 219 7.65 -19.91 5.11
CA TYR A 219 8.08 -21.23 4.63
C TYR A 219 9.26 -21.81 5.43
N VAL A 220 9.91 -21.00 6.26
CA VAL A 220 10.93 -21.44 7.23
C VAL A 220 10.19 -22.03 8.44
N LYS A 221 9.84 -23.31 8.37
CA LYS A 221 8.98 -23.98 9.37
C LYS A 221 9.75 -24.45 10.60
N VAL A 222 10.54 -23.56 11.21
CA VAL A 222 11.33 -23.83 12.43
C VAL A 222 11.01 -22.77 13.48
N ASP A 223 10.76 -23.17 14.71
CA ASP A 223 10.55 -22.25 15.84
C ASP A 223 11.07 -22.91 17.14
N PRO A 224 12.05 -22.34 17.84
CA PRO A 224 12.80 -21.13 17.47
C PRO A 224 13.83 -21.36 16.35
N LEU A 225 14.10 -20.32 15.55
CA LEU A 225 15.13 -20.33 14.50
C LEU A 225 16.52 -20.10 15.11
N ALA A 226 17.52 -20.83 14.60
CA ALA A 226 18.92 -20.56 14.90
C ALA A 226 19.41 -19.34 14.09
N THR A 227 19.87 -18.31 14.78
CA THR A 227 20.36 -17.05 14.19
C THR A 227 21.75 -16.72 14.76
N ALA A 228 22.43 -15.72 14.20
CA ALA A 228 23.71 -15.23 14.68
C ALA A 228 23.65 -14.70 16.12
N GLU A 229 22.50 -14.22 16.58
CA GLU A 229 22.27 -13.77 17.96
C GLU A 229 21.71 -14.89 18.87
N GLY A 230 21.77 -16.16 18.46
CA GLY A 230 21.16 -17.28 19.13
C GLY A 230 19.70 -17.52 18.69
N PRO A 231 19.00 -18.47 19.36
CA PRO A 231 17.65 -18.84 18.98
C PRO A 231 16.66 -17.65 19.07
N LYS A 232 15.86 -17.43 18.03
CA LYS A 232 14.80 -16.42 17.99
C LYS A 232 13.46 -17.07 17.65
N ALA A 233 12.40 -16.56 18.25
CA ALA A 233 11.05 -16.96 17.84
C ALA A 233 10.79 -16.59 16.37
N HIS A 234 10.05 -17.42 15.64
CA HIS A 234 9.70 -17.18 14.24
C HIS A 234 8.99 -15.83 14.03
N GLN A 235 8.14 -15.43 14.99
CA GLN A 235 7.51 -14.12 14.98
C GLN A 235 8.54 -12.96 15.01
N ALA A 236 9.57 -13.08 15.84
CA ALA A 236 10.63 -12.07 15.94
C ALA A 236 11.46 -11.98 14.63
N TYR A 237 11.66 -13.11 13.95
CA TYR A 237 12.30 -13.14 12.64
C TYR A 237 11.47 -12.42 11.58
N SER A 238 10.17 -12.73 11.51
CA SER A 238 9.25 -12.04 10.61
C SER A 238 9.26 -10.53 10.84
N GLU A 239 9.07 -10.08 12.07
CA GLU A 239 9.08 -8.65 12.43
C GLU A 239 10.40 -7.96 12.06
N ARG A 240 11.56 -8.66 12.26
CA ARG A 240 12.88 -8.13 11.95
C ARG A 240 13.10 -7.94 10.45
N TYR A 241 12.61 -8.85 9.61
CA TYR A 241 12.63 -8.75 8.17
C TYR A 241 11.93 -7.47 7.69
N TYR A 242 10.71 -7.21 8.13
CA TYR A 242 9.96 -6.02 7.74
C TYR A 242 10.58 -4.72 8.27
N GLU A 243 11.08 -4.72 9.49
CA GLU A 243 11.78 -3.59 10.10
C GLU A 243 13.03 -3.20 9.30
N ASP A 244 13.89 -4.18 8.97
CA ASP A 244 15.18 -3.96 8.32
C ASP A 244 15.02 -3.29 6.94
N TYR A 245 14.11 -3.79 6.12
CA TYR A 245 13.85 -3.21 4.80
C TYR A 245 13.35 -1.76 4.85
N LEU A 246 12.45 -1.46 5.78
CA LEU A 246 11.94 -0.10 5.96
C LEU A 246 13.03 0.83 6.46
N ALA A 247 13.80 0.39 7.45
CA ALA A 247 14.88 1.18 8.03
C ALA A 247 15.96 1.47 7.00
N TYR A 248 16.41 0.48 6.26
CA TYR A 248 17.43 0.67 5.23
C TYR A 248 16.93 1.52 4.07
N GLY A 249 15.77 1.22 3.54
CA GLY A 249 15.18 2.01 2.45
C GLY A 249 15.05 3.49 2.81
N ARG A 250 14.56 3.80 4.01
CA ARG A 250 14.47 5.18 4.50
C ARG A 250 15.82 5.84 4.75
N SER A 251 16.83 5.10 5.16
CA SER A 251 18.19 5.65 5.35
C SER A 251 18.81 6.13 4.03
N VAL A 252 18.48 5.47 2.92
CA VAL A 252 19.00 5.80 1.58
C VAL A 252 18.10 6.82 0.85
N ARG A 253 16.76 6.67 0.96
CA ARG A 253 15.77 7.41 0.16
C ARG A 253 15.02 8.49 0.93
N GLY A 254 15.17 8.52 2.25
CA GLY A 254 14.42 9.45 3.12
C GLY A 254 13.03 8.94 3.50
N PRO A 255 12.27 9.76 4.25
CA PRO A 255 10.98 9.36 4.85
C PRO A 255 9.88 9.05 3.83
N GLU A 256 10.02 9.53 2.59
CA GLU A 256 9.06 9.25 1.50
C GLU A 256 9.18 7.83 0.94
N PHE A 257 10.20 7.06 1.32
CA PHE A 257 10.32 5.65 0.99
C PHE A 257 9.42 4.80 1.88
N LEU A 258 8.77 3.79 1.30
CA LEU A 258 7.89 2.90 2.04
C LEU A 258 8.14 1.42 1.77
N THR A 259 7.57 0.60 2.66
CA THR A 259 7.34 -0.82 2.42
C THR A 259 5.85 -1.13 2.48
N MET A 260 5.37 -1.97 1.56
CA MET A 260 4.06 -2.60 1.64
C MET A 260 4.24 -3.96 2.29
N VAL A 261 3.54 -4.20 3.38
CA VAL A 261 3.73 -5.38 4.24
C VAL A 261 2.40 -6.07 4.50
N ARG A 262 2.45 -7.31 5.02
CA ARG A 262 1.26 -7.98 5.54
C ARG A 262 1.02 -7.56 7.00
N ALA A 263 -0.20 -7.11 7.31
CA ALA A 263 -0.67 -6.93 8.68
C ALA A 263 -1.25 -8.26 9.20
N TYR A 264 -2.53 -8.34 9.58
CA TYR A 264 -3.16 -9.63 9.85
C TYR A 264 -3.46 -10.34 8.54
N ASP A 265 -3.03 -11.59 8.44
CA ASP A 265 -3.31 -12.45 7.29
C ASP A 265 -3.49 -13.89 7.73
N LYS A 266 -4.43 -14.57 7.10
CA LYS A 266 -4.74 -15.98 7.29
C LYS A 266 -4.91 -16.70 5.94
N SER A 267 -4.19 -16.27 4.91
CA SER A 267 -4.22 -16.93 3.61
C SER A 267 -3.62 -18.34 3.67
N TYR A 268 -4.11 -19.21 2.82
CA TYR A 268 -3.63 -20.58 2.69
C TYR A 268 -3.83 -21.41 3.97
N GLU A 269 -2.96 -22.38 4.18
CA GLU A 269 -2.93 -23.22 5.40
C GLU A 269 -2.18 -22.58 6.58
N PHE A 270 -1.75 -21.33 6.43
CA PHE A 270 -1.00 -20.66 7.47
C PHE A 270 -1.89 -20.26 8.66
N GLU A 271 -1.30 -20.29 9.85
CA GLU A 271 -1.97 -19.75 11.03
C GLU A 271 -2.14 -18.25 10.89
N GLY A 272 -3.34 -17.75 11.14
CA GLY A 272 -3.64 -16.32 11.10
C GLY A 272 -2.87 -15.55 12.17
N ARG A 273 -2.05 -14.59 11.75
CA ARG A 273 -1.22 -13.76 12.64
C ARG A 273 -0.94 -12.38 12.05
N PHE A 274 -0.37 -11.50 12.86
CA PHE A 274 0.24 -10.27 12.39
C PHE A 274 1.69 -10.55 11.98
N TYR A 275 2.07 -10.18 10.76
CA TYR A 275 3.40 -10.45 10.21
C TYR A 275 4.39 -9.33 10.53
N ALA A 276 4.06 -8.09 10.20
CA ALA A 276 4.83 -6.91 10.53
C ALA A 276 4.27 -6.22 11.77
N LYS A 277 5.12 -5.52 12.53
CA LYS A 277 4.63 -4.57 13.54
C LYS A 277 3.95 -3.38 12.86
N LYS A 278 2.89 -2.84 13.48
CA LYS A 278 2.17 -1.67 12.96
C LYS A 278 3.07 -0.44 12.77
N GLU A 279 4.10 -0.30 13.61
CA GLU A 279 5.09 0.78 13.53
C GLU A 279 5.97 0.67 12.28
N HIS A 280 6.11 -0.54 11.73
CA HIS A 280 6.90 -0.85 10.55
C HIS A 280 6.03 -1.14 9.30
N ALA A 281 4.77 -0.74 9.34
CA ALA A 281 3.76 -0.99 8.31
C ALA A 281 3.23 0.33 7.73
N PRO A 282 4.04 1.10 6.97
CA PRO A 282 3.54 2.33 6.34
C PRO A 282 2.40 2.07 5.37
N VAL A 283 2.37 0.89 4.72
CA VAL A 283 1.28 0.38 3.91
C VAL A 283 1.08 -1.10 4.21
N ALA A 284 -0.15 -1.54 4.41
CA ALA A 284 -0.48 -2.93 4.68
C ALA A 284 -1.57 -3.46 3.73
N TRP A 285 -1.30 -4.60 3.08
CA TRP A 285 -2.33 -5.32 2.32
C TRP A 285 -2.72 -6.62 3.02
N MET A 286 -3.92 -7.12 2.71
CA MET A 286 -4.57 -8.21 3.44
C MET A 286 -4.34 -9.59 2.83
N GLY A 287 -3.21 -9.77 2.12
CA GLY A 287 -2.85 -11.07 1.56
C GLY A 287 -3.69 -11.48 0.34
N ASP A 288 -3.66 -12.77 0.04
CA ASP A 288 -4.12 -13.35 -1.22
C ASP A 288 -5.56 -13.86 -1.10
N ASN A 289 -6.52 -12.96 -0.97
CA ASN A 289 -7.94 -13.33 -0.87
C ASN A 289 -8.47 -13.88 -2.20
N ARG A 290 -9.47 -14.76 -2.13
CA ARG A 290 -10.19 -15.31 -3.29
C ARG A 290 -10.95 -14.20 -4.03
N ARG A 291 -11.13 -14.34 -5.35
CA ARG A 291 -11.87 -13.37 -6.18
C ARG A 291 -13.40 -13.56 -6.18
N ASP A 292 -13.96 -13.97 -5.06
CA ASP A 292 -15.40 -14.18 -4.88
C ASP A 292 -15.93 -13.49 -3.62
N TRP A 293 -17.21 -13.67 -3.33
CA TRP A 293 -17.86 -13.08 -2.16
C TRP A 293 -17.26 -13.56 -0.82
N ILE A 294 -16.72 -14.78 -0.79
CA ILE A 294 -16.01 -15.30 0.39
C ILE A 294 -14.73 -14.45 0.60
N GLY A 295 -13.94 -14.27 -0.45
CA GLY A 295 -12.72 -13.48 -0.35
C GLY A 295 -12.96 -12.01 -0.02
N LEU A 296 -14.06 -11.40 -0.49
CA LEU A 296 -14.45 -10.06 -0.06
C LEU A 296 -14.69 -10.00 1.46
N VAL A 297 -15.41 -10.98 2.01
CA VAL A 297 -15.69 -11.05 3.45
C VAL A 297 -14.42 -11.31 4.24
N ASP A 298 -13.56 -12.22 3.79
CA ASP A 298 -12.27 -12.53 4.43
C ASP A 298 -11.35 -11.31 4.44
N SER A 299 -11.29 -10.55 3.33
CA SER A 299 -10.51 -9.32 3.26
C SER A 299 -10.99 -8.27 4.27
N LEU A 300 -12.31 -8.14 4.46
CA LEU A 300 -12.89 -7.27 5.47
C LEU A 300 -12.55 -7.72 6.90
N ASP A 301 -12.58 -9.04 7.18
CA ASP A 301 -12.17 -9.57 8.48
C ASP A 301 -10.69 -9.26 8.78
N HIS A 302 -9.81 -9.47 7.81
CA HIS A 302 -8.39 -9.15 7.95
C HIS A 302 -8.16 -7.65 8.16
N MET A 303 -8.84 -6.80 7.39
CA MET A 303 -8.76 -5.35 7.55
C MET A 303 -9.26 -4.89 8.93
N PHE A 304 -10.37 -5.46 9.42
CA PHE A 304 -10.95 -5.11 10.71
C PHE A 304 -10.01 -5.48 11.86
N ARG A 305 -9.43 -6.68 11.85
CA ARG A 305 -8.41 -7.10 12.82
C ARG A 305 -7.20 -6.18 12.81
N SER A 306 -6.73 -5.83 11.61
CA SER A 306 -5.57 -4.94 11.44
C SER A 306 -5.88 -3.53 11.94
N ALA A 307 -7.03 -2.98 11.59
CA ALA A 307 -7.47 -1.67 12.06
C ALA A 307 -7.62 -1.63 13.59
N GLN A 308 -8.24 -2.66 14.19
CA GLN A 308 -8.37 -2.76 15.64
C GLN A 308 -7.01 -2.86 16.35
N ALA A 309 -6.01 -3.48 15.72
CA ALA A 309 -4.65 -3.52 16.22
C ALA A 309 -3.90 -2.19 16.04
N GLY A 310 -4.46 -1.23 15.30
CA GLY A 310 -3.92 0.13 15.12
C GLY A 310 -3.07 0.32 13.87
N TYR A 311 -3.19 -0.53 12.85
CA TYR A 311 -2.60 -0.28 11.55
C TYR A 311 -3.34 0.87 10.87
N VAL A 312 -2.59 1.84 10.32
CA VAL A 312 -3.14 3.12 9.85
C VAL A 312 -3.58 3.05 8.39
N MET A 313 -2.67 2.65 7.49
CA MET A 313 -2.96 2.51 6.07
C MET A 313 -3.09 1.03 5.71
N LEU A 314 -4.28 0.63 5.31
CA LEU A 314 -4.59 -0.76 5.00
C LEU A 314 -5.64 -0.87 3.88
N GLY A 315 -5.63 -1.98 3.17
CA GLY A 315 -6.57 -2.34 2.13
C GLY A 315 -6.27 -3.73 1.58
N SER A 316 -7.15 -4.25 0.74
CA SER A 316 -7.00 -5.56 0.11
C SER A 316 -6.68 -5.44 -1.38
N ASP A 317 -6.27 -6.55 -1.98
CA ASP A 317 -6.22 -6.71 -3.43
C ASP A 317 -7.65 -6.63 -3.98
N LEU A 318 -7.96 -5.52 -4.67
CA LEU A 318 -9.27 -5.22 -5.19
C LEU A 318 -9.71 -6.28 -6.21
N GLY A 319 -10.85 -6.88 -5.97
CA GLY A 319 -11.38 -7.95 -6.80
C GLY A 319 -10.86 -9.35 -6.44
N GLY A 320 -9.98 -9.45 -5.45
CA GLY A 320 -9.35 -10.68 -4.97
C GLY A 320 -8.19 -11.15 -5.84
N TYR A 321 -7.09 -11.53 -5.19
CA TYR A 321 -5.88 -12.01 -5.87
C TYR A 321 -6.08 -13.37 -6.52
N LEU A 322 -6.63 -14.35 -5.74
CA LEU A 322 -6.69 -15.74 -6.17
C LEU A 322 -7.92 -16.04 -7.04
N ASP A 323 -7.68 -16.63 -8.19
CA ASP A 323 -8.70 -17.22 -9.06
C ASP A 323 -9.02 -18.70 -8.72
N ARG A 324 -8.57 -19.17 -7.56
CA ARG A 324 -8.79 -20.51 -7.01
C ARG A 324 -9.00 -20.43 -5.51
N ASP A 325 -9.48 -21.54 -4.93
CA ASP A 325 -9.53 -21.71 -3.48
C ASP A 325 -8.10 -21.74 -2.92
N ASP A 326 -7.82 -20.93 -1.92
CA ASP A 326 -6.50 -20.85 -1.27
C ASP A 326 -6.13 -22.15 -0.55
N LEU A 327 -7.11 -22.92 -0.10
CA LEU A 327 -6.90 -24.25 0.48
C LEU A 327 -6.83 -25.37 -0.59
N ASN A 328 -7.09 -25.07 -1.86
CA ASN A 328 -7.05 -26.04 -2.96
C ASN A 328 -6.62 -25.37 -4.27
N LEU A 329 -5.37 -24.97 -4.37
CA LEU A 329 -4.81 -24.30 -5.55
C LEU A 329 -4.82 -25.15 -6.84
N LEU A 330 -5.01 -26.46 -6.72
CA LEU A 330 -5.20 -27.37 -7.86
C LEU A 330 -6.68 -27.60 -8.20
N GLY A 331 -7.59 -26.99 -7.43
CA GLY A 331 -9.02 -27.06 -7.66
C GLY A 331 -9.50 -26.30 -8.88
N PRO A 332 -10.81 -26.27 -9.13
CA PRO A 332 -11.39 -25.53 -10.23
C PRO A 332 -11.16 -24.02 -10.09
N GLN A 333 -11.06 -23.36 -11.24
CA GLN A 333 -10.97 -21.90 -11.28
C GLN A 333 -12.29 -21.26 -10.78
N ILE A 334 -12.20 -20.27 -9.93
CA ILE A 334 -13.33 -19.42 -9.49
C ILE A 334 -13.69 -18.53 -10.69
N PRO A 335 -14.92 -18.56 -11.20
CA PRO A 335 -15.34 -17.67 -12.27
C PRO A 335 -15.19 -16.20 -11.88
N PHE A 336 -14.89 -15.33 -12.84
CA PHE A 336 -14.95 -13.90 -12.61
C PHE A 336 -16.42 -13.48 -12.40
N ASP A 337 -16.67 -12.71 -11.35
CA ASP A 337 -17.97 -12.11 -11.04
C ASP A 337 -17.85 -10.57 -11.11
N SER A 338 -18.38 -9.99 -12.19
CA SER A 338 -18.31 -8.56 -12.42
C SER A 338 -19.08 -7.74 -11.38
N LEU A 339 -20.13 -8.31 -10.75
CA LEU A 339 -20.84 -7.64 -9.66
C LEU A 339 -20.01 -7.62 -8.38
N ASN A 340 -19.39 -8.76 -8.03
CA ASN A 340 -18.46 -8.82 -6.89
C ASN A 340 -17.31 -7.83 -7.08
N PHE A 341 -16.71 -7.80 -8.28
CA PHE A 341 -15.65 -6.86 -8.60
C PHE A 341 -16.09 -5.39 -8.43
N ALA A 342 -17.28 -5.04 -8.90
CA ALA A 342 -17.83 -3.69 -8.75
C ALA A 342 -18.06 -3.32 -7.26
N ARG A 343 -18.59 -4.24 -6.44
CA ARG A 343 -18.79 -4.02 -5.00
C ARG A 343 -17.45 -3.91 -4.26
N TRP A 344 -16.48 -4.76 -4.60
CA TRP A 344 -15.15 -4.68 -4.02
C TRP A 344 -14.43 -3.38 -4.39
N THR A 345 -14.61 -2.91 -5.63
CA THR A 345 -14.09 -1.61 -6.06
C THR A 345 -14.62 -0.47 -5.18
N ALA A 346 -15.90 -0.46 -4.89
CA ALA A 346 -16.51 0.55 -4.03
C ALA A 346 -15.97 0.49 -2.58
N VAL A 347 -15.80 -0.70 -2.03
CA VAL A 347 -15.20 -0.90 -0.70
C VAL A 347 -13.75 -0.41 -0.69
N SER A 348 -12.94 -0.83 -1.67
CA SER A 348 -11.52 -0.48 -1.73
C SER A 348 -11.28 1.02 -1.88
N ALA A 349 -12.15 1.74 -2.59
CA ALA A 349 -12.06 3.19 -2.70
C ALA A 349 -12.34 3.92 -1.37
N LEU A 350 -13.02 3.26 -0.44
CA LEU A 350 -13.34 3.76 0.89
C LEU A 350 -12.48 3.12 1.99
N THR A 351 -11.37 2.50 1.60
CA THR A 351 -10.27 2.10 2.50
C THR A 351 -9.02 2.93 2.17
N PRO A 352 -8.06 3.09 3.10
CA PRO A 352 -6.89 3.93 2.85
C PRO A 352 -5.98 3.47 1.69
N LEU A 353 -5.94 2.18 1.39
CA LEU A 353 -5.24 1.60 0.24
C LEU A 353 -6.26 1.09 -0.78
N MET A 354 -6.24 1.66 -1.97
CA MET A 354 -6.96 1.13 -3.14
C MET A 354 -5.94 0.54 -4.11
N GLN A 355 -5.82 -0.79 -4.14
CA GLN A 355 -4.88 -1.49 -5.03
C GLN A 355 -5.63 -2.49 -5.91
N LEU A 356 -5.54 -2.34 -7.23
CA LEU A 356 -5.96 -3.39 -8.16
C LEU A 356 -4.83 -4.38 -8.32
N HIS A 357 -5.05 -5.60 -7.87
CA HIS A 357 -4.11 -6.71 -8.02
C HIS A 357 -4.86 -8.04 -8.10
N GLY A 358 -4.40 -8.94 -8.95
CA GLY A 358 -4.97 -10.27 -9.07
C GLY A 358 -4.24 -11.13 -10.09
N ARG A 359 -4.24 -12.44 -9.87
CA ARG A 359 -3.74 -13.41 -10.84
C ARG A 359 -4.41 -13.21 -12.20
N GLY A 360 -3.63 -13.13 -13.26
CA GLY A 360 -4.12 -12.87 -14.61
C GLY A 360 -4.29 -11.38 -14.95
N ASN A 361 -3.98 -10.47 -14.05
CA ASN A 361 -3.87 -9.02 -14.33
C ASN A 361 -5.10 -8.42 -15.02
N LEU A 362 -6.31 -8.74 -14.58
CA LEU A 362 -7.56 -8.26 -15.20
C LEU A 362 -7.70 -6.75 -15.01
N ALA A 363 -7.50 -6.01 -16.08
CA ALA A 363 -7.85 -4.59 -16.13
C ALA A 363 -9.38 -4.41 -16.24
N PRO A 364 -9.96 -3.30 -15.76
CA PRO A 364 -11.41 -3.06 -15.83
C PRO A 364 -12.01 -3.16 -17.23
N TRP A 365 -11.22 -2.87 -18.27
CA TRP A 365 -11.63 -2.95 -19.68
C TRP A 365 -11.40 -4.33 -20.32
N ALA A 366 -10.74 -5.25 -19.62
CA ALA A 366 -10.40 -6.59 -20.11
C ALA A 366 -11.18 -7.70 -19.38
N VAL A 367 -12.14 -7.32 -18.53
CA VAL A 367 -12.99 -8.28 -17.83
C VAL A 367 -13.90 -9.04 -18.81
N PRO A 368 -14.26 -10.29 -18.51
CA PRO A 368 -15.00 -11.16 -19.45
C PRO A 368 -16.39 -10.65 -19.82
N ASP A 369 -17.05 -9.92 -18.94
CA ASP A 369 -18.38 -9.36 -19.14
C ASP A 369 -18.52 -7.95 -18.52
N HIS A 370 -19.51 -7.19 -18.94
CA HIS A 370 -19.80 -5.84 -18.43
C HIS A 370 -18.58 -4.88 -18.44
N ALA A 371 -17.67 -4.99 -19.41
CA ALA A 371 -16.41 -4.23 -19.42
C ALA A 371 -16.62 -2.71 -19.37
N ASP A 372 -17.52 -2.17 -20.21
CA ASP A 372 -17.79 -0.72 -20.24
C ASP A 372 -18.35 -0.21 -18.90
N GLU A 373 -19.27 -0.95 -18.31
CA GLU A 373 -19.84 -0.64 -16.99
C GLU A 373 -18.76 -0.75 -15.91
N THR A 374 -17.92 -1.79 -15.95
CA THR A 374 -16.81 -2.00 -15.01
C THR A 374 -15.81 -0.86 -15.08
N VAL A 375 -15.48 -0.38 -16.28
CA VAL A 375 -14.63 0.81 -16.47
C VAL A 375 -15.29 2.05 -15.83
N ALA A 376 -16.57 2.27 -16.06
CA ALA A 376 -17.29 3.42 -15.51
C ALA A 376 -17.33 3.39 -13.97
N VAL A 377 -17.65 2.23 -13.40
CA VAL A 377 -17.66 2.01 -11.94
C VAL A 377 -16.27 2.21 -11.35
N TYR A 378 -15.26 1.57 -11.93
CA TYR A 378 -13.88 1.70 -11.45
C TYR A 378 -13.39 3.14 -11.53
N LYS A 379 -13.65 3.83 -12.65
CA LYS A 379 -13.27 5.23 -12.83
C LYS A 379 -13.90 6.13 -11.77
N TYR A 380 -15.20 5.98 -11.50
CA TYR A 380 -15.90 6.76 -10.46
C TYR A 380 -15.21 6.60 -9.09
N TRP A 381 -14.99 5.34 -8.69
CA TRP A 381 -14.46 5.05 -7.36
C TRP A 381 -12.97 5.38 -7.23
N ALA A 382 -12.16 5.14 -8.25
CA ALA A 382 -10.76 5.55 -8.27
C ALA A 382 -10.62 7.08 -8.23
N THR A 383 -11.51 7.82 -8.92
CA THR A 383 -11.55 9.29 -8.85
C THR A 383 -11.96 9.77 -7.46
N LEU A 384 -12.93 9.10 -6.81
CA LEU A 384 -13.31 9.46 -5.43
C LEU A 384 -12.17 9.16 -4.45
N HIS A 385 -11.48 8.02 -4.60
CA HIS A 385 -10.34 7.68 -3.77
C HIS A 385 -9.21 8.71 -3.92
N HIS A 386 -8.85 9.06 -5.17
CA HIS A 386 -7.91 10.14 -5.47
C HIS A 386 -8.35 11.47 -4.84
N ALA A 387 -9.61 11.83 -4.97
CA ALA A 387 -10.14 13.05 -4.36
C ALA A 387 -10.02 13.05 -2.83
N LEU A 388 -10.10 11.89 -2.18
CA LEU A 388 -9.97 11.72 -0.73
C LEU A 388 -8.52 11.69 -0.22
N VAL A 389 -7.50 11.75 -1.06
CA VAL A 389 -6.09 11.75 -0.64
C VAL A 389 -5.78 12.79 0.45
N PRO A 390 -6.25 14.05 0.37
CA PRO A 390 -6.06 15.01 1.46
C PRO A 390 -6.67 14.57 2.80
N PHE A 391 -7.83 13.94 2.74
CA PHE A 391 -8.51 13.42 3.93
C PHE A 391 -7.75 12.24 4.55
N PHE A 392 -7.35 11.27 3.74
CA PHE A 392 -6.57 10.11 4.21
C PHE A 392 -5.22 10.52 4.80
N ALA A 393 -4.46 11.36 4.08
CA ALA A 393 -3.16 11.82 4.56
C ALA A 393 -3.26 12.59 5.88
N SER A 394 -4.31 13.42 6.03
CA SER A 394 -4.55 14.14 7.28
C SER A 394 -4.92 13.23 8.44
N LEU A 395 -5.74 12.21 8.19
CA LEU A 395 -6.09 11.21 9.21
C LEU A 395 -4.89 10.36 9.62
N ALA A 396 -4.01 10.01 8.66
CA ALA A 396 -2.77 9.29 8.96
C ALA A 396 -1.81 10.12 9.82
N ASP A 397 -1.61 11.40 9.48
CA ASP A 397 -0.79 12.32 10.26
C ASP A 397 -1.32 12.44 11.70
N GLN A 398 -2.63 12.58 11.86
CA GLN A 398 -3.28 12.62 13.17
C GLN A 398 -3.11 11.30 13.94
N ALA A 399 -3.25 10.15 13.27
CA ALA A 399 -3.09 8.85 13.89
C ALA A 399 -1.66 8.63 14.40
N TYR A 400 -0.65 8.92 13.57
CA TYR A 400 0.77 8.80 13.95
C TYR A 400 1.17 9.82 15.03
N ALA A 401 0.57 11.00 15.04
CA ALA A 401 0.76 11.99 16.09
C ALA A 401 0.03 11.66 17.41
N GLY A 402 -0.72 10.56 17.46
CA GLY A 402 -1.48 10.15 18.65
C GLY A 402 -2.71 11.01 18.94
N VAL A 403 -3.16 11.81 17.99
CA VAL A 403 -4.37 12.61 18.13
C VAL A 403 -5.58 11.69 18.30
N ASP A 404 -6.50 12.03 19.19
CA ASP A 404 -7.67 11.21 19.52
C ASP A 404 -7.31 9.74 19.87
N GLY A 405 -6.14 9.55 20.52
CA GLY A 405 -5.63 8.24 20.90
C GLY A 405 -5.01 7.44 19.76
N GLY A 406 -4.66 8.08 18.64
CA GLY A 406 -4.01 7.41 17.50
C GLY A 406 -4.95 6.48 16.75
N LYS A 407 -6.24 6.82 16.67
CA LYS A 407 -7.22 5.97 15.96
C LYS A 407 -6.87 5.80 14.49
N PRO A 408 -7.00 4.57 13.95
CA PRO A 408 -6.77 4.31 12.53
C PRO A 408 -7.76 5.05 11.62
N ILE A 409 -7.47 5.07 10.33
CA ILE A 409 -8.35 5.69 9.33
C ILE A 409 -9.65 4.91 9.19
N MET A 410 -9.56 3.58 9.05
CA MET A 410 -10.69 2.66 9.05
C MET A 410 -11.01 2.26 10.49
N ARG A 411 -12.24 2.47 10.94
CA ARG A 411 -12.67 2.24 12.34
C ARG A 411 -13.82 1.24 12.39
N PRO A 412 -13.54 -0.05 12.63
CA PRO A 412 -14.57 -1.07 12.77
C PRO A 412 -15.63 -0.69 13.81
N ILE A 413 -16.90 -0.95 13.51
CA ILE A 413 -17.99 -0.75 14.45
C ILE A 413 -18.25 -2.06 15.19
N GLY A 414 -18.22 -2.01 16.52
CA GLY A 414 -18.36 -3.16 17.39
C GLY A 414 -17.06 -3.90 17.66
N GLU A 415 -17.18 -5.07 18.23
CA GLU A 415 -16.08 -5.95 18.65
C GLU A 415 -16.01 -7.15 17.71
N LEU A 416 -14.90 -7.89 17.72
CA LEU A 416 -14.68 -9.09 16.88
C LEU A 416 -15.88 -10.04 16.82
N ALA A 417 -16.56 -10.26 17.95
CA ALA A 417 -17.72 -11.14 18.01
C ALA A 417 -18.99 -10.57 17.34
N SER A 418 -19.03 -9.25 17.07
CA SER A 418 -20.23 -8.57 16.57
C SER A 418 -20.10 -8.07 15.14
N TRP A 419 -18.91 -7.97 14.58
CA TRP A 419 -18.76 -7.44 13.22
C TRP A 419 -18.99 -8.47 12.11
N THR A 420 -18.94 -9.78 12.41
CA THR A 420 -19.19 -10.86 11.44
C THR A 420 -20.54 -10.67 10.76
N ASN A 421 -20.57 -10.74 9.43
CA ASN A 421 -21.73 -10.49 8.56
C ASN A 421 -22.25 -9.04 8.57
N ASP A 422 -21.64 -8.13 9.31
CA ASP A 422 -21.99 -6.71 9.32
C ASP A 422 -20.90 -5.87 8.62
N TYR A 423 -19.68 -5.93 9.09
CA TYR A 423 -18.52 -5.22 8.56
C TYR A 423 -18.76 -3.74 8.24
N ARG A 424 -19.62 -3.07 9.03
CA ARG A 424 -19.75 -1.60 8.98
C ARG A 424 -18.55 -0.97 9.67
N TYR A 425 -18.07 0.11 9.09
CA TYR A 425 -16.99 0.87 9.69
C TYR A 425 -17.19 2.37 9.48
N GLU A 426 -16.60 3.16 10.38
CA GLU A 426 -16.42 4.57 10.15
C GLU A 426 -15.10 4.82 9.40
N LEU A 427 -15.13 5.70 8.41
CA LEU A 427 -13.94 6.20 7.74
C LEU A 427 -13.60 7.57 8.34
N GLY A 428 -12.53 7.62 9.14
CA GLY A 428 -12.31 8.72 10.06
C GLY A 428 -13.47 8.88 11.03
N SER A 429 -13.91 10.10 11.25
CA SER A 429 -15.13 10.44 11.99
C SER A 429 -16.23 10.97 11.06
N ALA A 430 -16.03 10.88 9.73
CA ALA A 430 -16.86 11.56 8.75
C ALA A 430 -17.89 10.62 8.08
N PHE A 431 -17.48 9.41 7.72
CA PHE A 431 -18.34 8.52 6.95
C PHE A 431 -18.69 7.26 7.73
N LEU A 432 -19.88 6.74 7.49
CA LEU A 432 -20.26 5.36 7.78
C LEU A 432 -20.33 4.61 6.45
N VAL A 433 -19.52 3.59 6.31
CA VAL A 433 -19.48 2.68 5.16
C VAL A 433 -20.12 1.36 5.55
N ALA A 434 -21.06 0.89 4.74
CA ALA A 434 -21.71 -0.40 4.96
C ALA A 434 -21.58 -1.29 3.71
N PRO A 435 -20.51 -2.11 3.61
CA PRO A 435 -20.25 -2.96 2.45
C PRO A 435 -21.43 -3.87 2.10
N LEU A 436 -21.70 -4.08 0.83
CA LEU A 436 -22.61 -5.10 0.35
C LEU A 436 -21.83 -6.42 0.23
N LEU A 437 -22.25 -7.42 1.00
CA LEU A 437 -21.49 -8.66 1.21
C LEU A 437 -21.94 -9.82 0.32
N ASP A 438 -22.92 -9.59 -0.53
CA ASP A 438 -23.49 -10.59 -1.42
C ASP A 438 -24.11 -9.96 -2.69
N ALA A 439 -24.57 -10.83 -3.57
CA ALA A 439 -25.16 -10.43 -4.86
C ALA A 439 -26.57 -9.81 -4.74
N THR A 440 -27.22 -9.85 -3.58
CA THR A 440 -28.58 -9.29 -3.42
C THR A 440 -28.60 -7.78 -3.52
N GLY A 441 -27.50 -7.13 -3.16
CA GLY A 441 -27.40 -5.67 -3.12
C GLY A 441 -28.29 -5.02 -2.06
N LYS A 442 -28.79 -5.80 -1.09
CA LYS A 442 -29.72 -5.34 -0.04
C LYS A 442 -29.17 -5.58 1.34
N ARG A 443 -29.32 -4.60 2.20
CA ARG A 443 -29.01 -4.78 3.62
C ARG A 443 -29.71 -3.77 4.52
N SER A 444 -29.86 -4.13 5.79
CA SER A 444 -30.20 -3.21 6.86
C SER A 444 -28.93 -2.56 7.41
N VAL A 445 -28.96 -1.26 7.61
CA VAL A 445 -27.84 -0.47 8.13
C VAL A 445 -28.28 0.22 9.41
N ALA A 446 -27.78 -0.23 10.55
CA ALA A 446 -28.00 0.46 11.82
C ALA A 446 -27.03 1.66 11.90
N LEU A 447 -27.58 2.86 11.97
CA LEU A 447 -26.80 4.10 12.06
C LEU A 447 -26.33 4.30 13.52
N PRO A 448 -25.03 4.56 13.76
CA PRO A 448 -24.55 4.88 15.11
C PRO A 448 -25.32 6.04 15.76
N ALA A 449 -25.65 5.89 17.04
CA ALA A 449 -26.40 6.89 17.80
C ALA A 449 -25.59 8.16 18.05
N GLY A 450 -26.24 9.25 18.43
CA GLY A 450 -25.62 10.48 18.89
C GLY A 450 -25.26 11.49 17.79
N ALA A 451 -25.71 11.28 16.55
CA ALA A 451 -25.58 12.22 15.46
C ALA A 451 -26.68 12.01 14.43
N ARG A 452 -26.96 13.01 13.64
CA ARG A 452 -27.72 12.88 12.39
C ARG A 452 -26.77 12.38 11.30
N TRP A 453 -27.32 11.58 10.37
CA TRP A 453 -26.61 11.02 9.23
C TRP A 453 -27.24 11.51 7.93
N TYR A 454 -26.42 11.82 6.94
CA TYR A 454 -26.80 12.27 5.60
C TYR A 454 -26.44 11.19 4.61
N ASP A 455 -27.42 10.77 3.81
CA ASP A 455 -27.15 9.84 2.71
C ASP A 455 -26.24 10.51 1.67
N TRP A 456 -25.19 9.80 1.26
CA TRP A 456 -24.23 10.35 0.30
C TRP A 456 -24.83 10.56 -1.10
N TRP A 457 -25.78 9.72 -1.48
CA TRP A 457 -26.33 9.65 -2.82
C TRP A 457 -27.53 10.54 -3.03
N THR A 458 -28.22 10.87 -2.00
CA THR A 458 -29.49 11.61 -2.03
C THR A 458 -29.53 12.70 -0.95
N PRO A 459 -30.46 13.65 -1.02
CA PRO A 459 -30.65 14.62 0.05
C PRO A 459 -31.20 14.03 1.36
N ALA A 460 -31.50 12.74 1.44
CA ALA A 460 -32.12 12.11 2.60
C ALA A 460 -31.23 12.20 3.86
N THR A 461 -31.90 12.24 5.00
CA THR A 461 -31.27 12.23 6.33
C THR A 461 -31.94 11.22 7.24
N ALA A 462 -31.21 10.71 8.22
CA ALA A 462 -31.76 9.82 9.24
C ALA A 462 -31.11 10.12 10.59
N GLU A 463 -31.87 9.92 11.67
CA GLU A 463 -31.34 10.06 13.04
C GLU A 463 -30.51 8.82 13.41
N GLY A 464 -29.38 9.06 14.10
CA GLY A 464 -28.58 7.97 14.66
C GLY A 464 -29.36 7.16 15.70
N GLY A 465 -29.00 5.89 15.84
CA GLY A 465 -29.75 4.92 16.64
C GLY A 465 -30.93 4.27 15.89
N THR A 466 -31.19 4.67 14.63
CA THR A 466 -32.21 4.04 13.77
C THR A 466 -31.57 3.04 12.80
N THR A 467 -32.41 2.18 12.22
CA THR A 467 -31.98 1.27 11.15
C THR A 467 -32.65 1.67 9.85
N VAL A 468 -31.87 1.80 8.80
CA VAL A 468 -32.34 2.10 7.45
C VAL A 468 -32.18 0.87 6.57
N THR A 469 -33.10 0.68 5.60
CA THR A 469 -32.97 -0.36 4.58
C THR A 469 -32.33 0.25 3.35
N ALA A 470 -31.23 -0.35 2.90
CA ALA A 470 -30.56 -0.01 1.65
C ALA A 470 -30.89 -1.06 0.59
N ASP A 471 -31.27 -0.63 -0.60
CA ASP A 471 -31.55 -1.48 -1.76
C ASP A 471 -30.80 -0.95 -2.99
N PHE A 472 -29.71 -1.60 -3.34
CA PHE A 472 -28.88 -1.37 -4.52
C PHE A 472 -28.91 -2.59 -5.47
N SER A 473 -29.96 -3.39 -5.44
CA SER A 473 -30.08 -4.60 -6.25
C SER A 473 -30.04 -4.33 -7.77
N THR A 474 -30.42 -3.14 -8.18
CA THR A 474 -30.37 -2.70 -9.59
C THR A 474 -29.26 -1.68 -9.87
N ASP A 475 -28.45 -1.36 -8.88
CA ASP A 475 -27.35 -0.39 -8.98
C ASP A 475 -26.02 -1.09 -8.65
N ARG A 476 -25.16 -1.29 -9.64
CA ARG A 476 -23.87 -1.98 -9.48
C ARG A 476 -22.77 -1.06 -8.95
N GLN A 477 -22.95 0.25 -9.04
CA GLN A 477 -21.94 1.24 -8.67
C GLN A 477 -21.97 1.58 -7.18
N ARG A 478 -23.15 1.72 -6.58
CA ARG A 478 -23.31 2.32 -5.26
C ARG A 478 -23.33 1.28 -4.15
N LEU A 479 -22.93 1.71 -2.95
CA LEU A 479 -23.12 1.02 -1.68
C LEU A 479 -23.72 1.99 -0.64
N PRO A 480 -24.27 1.50 0.47
CA PRO A 480 -24.71 2.37 1.56
C PRO A 480 -23.52 3.16 2.14
N LEU A 481 -23.57 4.47 1.94
CA LEU A 481 -22.57 5.44 2.39
C LEU A 481 -23.28 6.63 3.03
N TRP A 482 -22.95 6.91 4.28
CA TRP A 482 -23.56 7.97 5.05
C TRP A 482 -22.50 8.93 5.58
N VAL A 483 -22.83 10.20 5.66
CA VAL A 483 -21.96 11.25 6.22
C VAL A 483 -22.52 11.72 7.55
N ARG A 484 -21.65 11.80 8.53
CA ARG A 484 -22.03 12.24 9.88
C ARG A 484 -22.23 13.74 9.95
N GLU A 485 -23.21 14.19 10.71
CA GLU A 485 -23.31 15.59 11.16
C GLU A 485 -22.04 16.01 11.89
N GLY A 486 -21.50 17.18 11.57
CA GLY A 486 -20.21 17.66 12.06
C GLY A 486 -19.00 17.27 11.18
N ALA A 487 -19.19 16.49 10.14
CA ALA A 487 -18.10 16.07 9.25
C ALA A 487 -17.49 17.24 8.48
N ILE A 488 -16.15 17.21 8.37
CA ILE A 488 -15.32 18.08 7.54
C ILE A 488 -14.41 17.18 6.72
N VAL A 489 -14.55 17.21 5.40
CA VAL A 489 -13.83 16.32 4.49
C VAL A 489 -13.10 17.15 3.43
N PRO A 490 -11.77 17.31 3.54
CA PRO A 490 -10.98 17.94 2.49
C PRO A 490 -10.84 16.97 1.32
N VAL A 491 -11.03 17.47 0.08
CA VAL A 491 -10.90 16.70 -1.15
C VAL A 491 -10.19 17.50 -2.23
N ASP A 492 -9.56 16.80 -3.17
CA ASP A 492 -9.02 17.36 -4.42
C ASP A 492 -9.97 17.03 -5.57
N ILE A 493 -10.51 18.06 -6.23
CA ILE A 493 -11.50 17.90 -7.30
C ILE A 493 -10.94 18.52 -8.57
N ASP A 494 -10.77 17.69 -9.60
CA ASP A 494 -10.18 18.07 -10.89
C ASP A 494 -11.20 18.13 -12.02
N ASP A 495 -12.40 17.57 -11.82
CA ASP A 495 -13.46 17.49 -12.85
C ASP A 495 -14.88 17.45 -12.25
N ALA A 496 -15.86 17.16 -13.09
CA ALA A 496 -17.26 17.09 -12.70
C ALA A 496 -17.78 15.66 -12.42
N LEU A 497 -16.95 14.64 -12.56
CA LEU A 497 -17.37 13.22 -12.50
C LEU A 497 -18.08 12.86 -11.19
N LEU A 498 -17.59 13.38 -10.08
CA LEU A 498 -18.13 13.11 -8.76
C LEU A 498 -19.34 13.98 -8.38
N GLY A 499 -19.68 14.99 -9.17
CA GLY A 499 -20.68 15.99 -8.81
C GLY A 499 -20.25 16.96 -7.69
N LEU A 500 -18.97 16.91 -7.29
CA LEU A 500 -18.41 17.70 -6.19
C LEU A 500 -17.71 18.98 -6.65
N GLY A 501 -17.62 19.21 -7.94
CA GLY A 501 -16.98 20.39 -8.51
C GLY A 501 -17.02 20.37 -10.03
N THR A 502 -16.12 21.13 -10.63
CA THR A 502 -15.98 21.33 -12.07
C THR A 502 -14.48 21.39 -12.40
N PRO A 503 -14.05 21.39 -13.67
CA PRO A 503 -12.64 21.57 -14.02
C PRO A 503 -11.99 22.83 -13.42
N GLU A 504 -12.78 23.88 -13.16
CA GLU A 504 -12.32 25.10 -12.49
C GLU A 504 -12.05 24.92 -10.98
N SER A 505 -12.39 23.77 -10.43
CA SER A 505 -12.02 23.41 -9.03
C SER A 505 -10.56 22.96 -8.91
N LYS A 506 -9.93 22.60 -10.03
CA LYS A 506 -8.54 22.13 -10.04
C LYS A 506 -7.58 23.16 -9.44
N GLY A 507 -6.73 22.69 -8.53
CA GLY A 507 -5.77 23.52 -7.82
C GLY A 507 -6.36 24.33 -6.64
N ALA A 508 -7.67 24.20 -6.37
CA ALA A 508 -8.30 24.69 -5.16
C ALA A 508 -8.45 23.55 -4.14
N ARG A 509 -8.35 23.87 -2.85
CA ARG A 509 -8.73 22.96 -1.77
C ARG A 509 -10.26 22.96 -1.65
N THR A 510 -10.92 21.89 -2.05
CA THR A 510 -12.35 21.71 -1.78
C THR A 510 -12.55 21.11 -0.39
N VAL A 511 -13.45 21.69 0.39
CA VAL A 511 -13.82 21.20 1.73
C VAL A 511 -15.31 20.94 1.75
N LEU A 512 -15.69 19.69 1.95
CA LEU A 512 -17.08 19.27 2.16
C LEU A 512 -17.38 19.38 3.66
N ALA A 513 -18.51 20.00 4.03
CA ALA A 513 -18.84 20.28 5.42
C ALA A 513 -20.32 20.05 5.73
N TRP A 514 -20.63 19.38 6.84
CA TRP A 514 -21.97 19.08 7.35
C TRP A 514 -22.13 19.71 8.74
N PRO A 515 -22.66 20.95 8.86
CA PRO A 515 -22.71 21.67 10.12
C PRO A 515 -23.49 20.94 11.21
N SER A 516 -22.94 20.90 12.42
CA SER A 516 -23.56 20.39 13.65
C SER A 516 -23.68 21.49 14.70
N ALA A 517 -24.68 21.39 15.58
CA ALA A 517 -24.81 22.28 16.75
C ALA A 517 -23.61 22.14 17.70
N THR A 518 -23.00 20.97 17.80
CA THR A 518 -21.71 20.77 18.45
C THR A 518 -20.61 21.22 17.50
N PRO A 519 -19.79 22.21 17.84
CA PRO A 519 -18.67 22.63 17.01
C PRO A 519 -17.73 21.46 16.69
N SER A 520 -17.25 21.41 15.46
CA SER A 520 -16.27 20.43 14.99
C SER A 520 -15.06 21.13 14.38
N SER A 521 -13.94 20.42 14.35
CA SER A 521 -12.68 20.91 13.81
C SER A 521 -11.95 19.79 13.09
N PHE A 522 -11.26 20.14 11.99
CA PHE A 522 -10.40 19.21 11.27
C PHE A 522 -9.12 19.93 10.83
N GLU A 523 -7.98 19.28 11.01
CA GLU A 523 -6.68 19.78 10.57
C GLU A 523 -6.29 19.06 9.28
N VAL A 524 -6.24 19.81 8.19
CA VAL A 524 -5.87 19.30 6.86
C VAL A 524 -4.36 19.38 6.71
N LEU A 525 -3.71 18.26 6.39
CA LEU A 525 -2.31 18.22 5.95
C LEU A 525 -2.24 18.53 4.46
N GLU A 526 -1.70 19.67 4.11
CA GLU A 526 -1.50 20.09 2.73
C GLU A 526 -0.28 19.41 2.09
N ALA A 527 -0.21 19.40 0.76
CA ALA A 527 0.88 18.75 0.03
C ALA A 527 2.28 19.36 0.30
N ASP A 528 2.33 20.62 0.74
CA ASP A 528 3.57 21.30 1.14
C ASP A 528 3.93 21.09 2.64
N GLY A 529 3.24 20.18 3.32
CA GLY A 529 3.44 19.87 4.73
C GLY A 529 2.83 20.88 5.70
N LYS A 530 2.22 21.96 5.20
CA LYS A 530 1.50 22.92 6.08
C LYS A 530 0.17 22.36 6.51
N LYS A 531 -0.36 22.95 7.58
CA LYS A 531 -1.64 22.55 8.15
C LYS A 531 -2.67 23.65 8.02
N LEU A 532 -3.83 23.31 7.50
CA LEU A 532 -5.01 24.16 7.43
C LEU A 532 -6.04 23.66 8.45
N LYS A 533 -6.29 24.43 9.49
CA LYS A 533 -7.36 24.13 10.44
C LYS A 533 -8.68 24.66 9.89
N VAL A 534 -9.70 23.81 9.90
CA VAL A 534 -11.08 24.13 9.53
C VAL A 534 -11.96 23.91 10.74
N ASP A 535 -12.59 24.98 11.23
CA ASP A 535 -13.58 24.93 12.31
C ASP A 535 -14.98 25.12 11.71
N LEU A 536 -15.96 24.31 12.15
CA LEU A 536 -17.31 24.28 11.63
C LEU A 536 -18.34 24.26 12.75
N VAL A 537 -19.38 25.07 12.63
CA VAL A 537 -20.51 25.07 13.56
C VAL A 537 -21.83 25.43 12.86
N LYS A 538 -22.91 24.78 13.26
CA LYS A 538 -24.28 25.18 12.94
C LYS A 538 -24.74 26.27 13.95
N LEU A 539 -25.20 27.38 13.45
CA LEU A 539 -25.77 28.45 14.23
C LEU A 539 -27.30 28.32 14.29
N ALA A 540 -27.94 29.05 15.20
CA ALA A 540 -29.40 29.12 15.25
C ALA A 540 -30.02 29.62 13.95
N THR A 541 -29.31 30.48 13.22
CA THR A 541 -29.75 31.12 11.97
C THR A 541 -28.88 30.76 10.78
N GLY A 542 -28.17 29.63 10.80
CA GLY A 542 -27.34 29.26 9.66
C GLY A 542 -26.13 28.42 10.07
N TRP A 543 -24.95 28.75 9.53
CA TRP A 543 -23.69 28.06 9.84
C TRP A 543 -22.50 29.00 9.75
N SER A 544 -21.39 28.60 10.37
CA SER A 544 -20.11 29.32 10.27
C SER A 544 -18.96 28.33 10.02
N VAL A 545 -18.04 28.71 9.14
CA VAL A 545 -16.77 28.02 8.88
C VAL A 545 -15.63 29.01 9.09
N THR A 546 -14.61 28.61 9.85
CA THR A 546 -13.38 29.40 10.03
C THR A 546 -12.19 28.58 9.54
N LEU A 547 -11.36 29.19 8.70
CA LEU A 547 -10.11 28.64 8.16
C LEU A 547 -8.93 29.38 8.80
N SER A 548 -7.91 28.66 9.29
CA SER A 548 -6.73 29.26 9.96
C SER A 548 -5.83 30.05 9.01
N ALA A 549 -5.77 29.65 7.75
CA ALA A 549 -5.04 30.30 6.66
C ALA A 549 -5.64 29.87 5.31
N VAL A 550 -5.44 30.68 4.25
CA VAL A 550 -5.93 30.36 2.91
C VAL A 550 -4.79 30.57 1.91
N THR A 551 -3.83 29.66 1.87
CA THR A 551 -2.62 29.78 1.00
C THR A 551 -2.89 29.42 -0.46
N VAL A 552 -3.93 28.62 -0.72
CA VAL A 552 -4.46 28.28 -2.05
C VAL A 552 -5.93 28.67 -2.12
N PRO A 553 -6.53 28.76 -3.31
CA PRO A 553 -7.99 28.95 -3.40
C PRO A 553 -8.73 27.87 -2.62
N VAL A 554 -9.77 28.24 -1.87
CA VAL A 554 -10.60 27.28 -1.14
C VAL A 554 -12.04 27.32 -1.68
N ILE A 555 -12.62 26.13 -1.86
CA ILE A 555 -14.03 25.95 -2.21
C ILE A 555 -14.69 25.22 -1.05
N LEU A 556 -15.55 25.93 -0.30
CA LEU A 556 -16.38 25.31 0.72
C LEU A 556 -17.67 24.80 0.08
N ARG A 557 -18.02 23.55 0.33
CA ARG A 557 -19.31 22.94 -0.02
C ARG A 557 -20.01 22.55 1.27
N VAL A 558 -20.87 23.46 1.75
CA VAL A 558 -21.50 23.33 3.07
C VAL A 558 -22.93 22.85 2.90
N ARG A 559 -23.26 21.73 3.51
CA ARG A 559 -24.64 21.23 3.55
C ARG A 559 -25.56 22.23 4.25
N ALA A 560 -26.62 22.65 3.56
CA ALA A 560 -27.60 23.59 4.04
C ALA A 560 -28.99 23.20 3.52
N GLU A 561 -29.95 22.98 4.44
CA GLU A 561 -31.29 22.50 4.07
C GLU A 561 -32.11 23.55 3.29
N VAL A 562 -31.76 24.83 3.47
CA VAL A 562 -32.37 25.95 2.76
C VAL A 562 -31.29 26.87 2.21
N ALA A 563 -31.62 27.58 1.12
CA ALA A 563 -30.72 28.60 0.58
C ALA A 563 -30.50 29.70 1.62
N PRO A 564 -29.24 30.03 1.98
CA PRO A 564 -28.98 31.16 2.87
C PRO A 564 -29.51 32.48 2.27
N ALA A 565 -30.09 33.32 3.14
CA ALA A 565 -30.50 34.69 2.75
C ALA A 565 -29.26 35.55 2.47
N SER A 566 -28.16 35.29 3.21
CA SER A 566 -26.87 35.94 2.96
C SER A 566 -25.71 35.03 3.35
N VAL A 567 -24.57 35.20 2.66
CA VAL A 567 -23.28 34.62 3.04
C VAL A 567 -22.29 35.77 3.19
N GLN A 568 -21.71 35.87 4.37
CA GLN A 568 -20.83 36.98 4.76
C GLN A 568 -19.41 36.50 4.93
N GLY A 569 -18.46 37.31 4.52
CA GLY A 569 -17.03 37.08 4.60
C GLY A 569 -16.30 37.97 3.60
N GLU A 570 -15.00 38.15 3.77
CA GLU A 570 -14.19 39.01 2.92
C GLU A 570 -13.67 38.24 1.69
N GLY A 571 -13.79 38.84 0.51
CA GLY A 571 -13.18 38.30 -0.72
C GLY A 571 -13.77 36.96 -1.17
N LEU A 572 -15.06 36.74 -0.97
CA LEU A 572 -15.77 35.51 -1.34
C LEU A 572 -16.84 35.71 -2.38
N THR A 573 -17.18 34.63 -3.08
CA THR A 573 -18.41 34.49 -3.87
C THR A 573 -19.17 33.28 -3.37
N ALA A 574 -20.52 33.34 -3.37
CA ALA A 574 -21.36 32.28 -2.87
C ALA A 574 -22.52 32.00 -3.83
N THR A 575 -22.86 30.72 -3.98
CA THR A 575 -24.01 30.21 -4.71
C THR A 575 -24.67 29.11 -3.89
N TYR A 576 -25.91 28.75 -4.24
CA TYR A 576 -26.62 27.63 -3.62
C TYR A 576 -27.11 26.66 -4.68
N ASP A 577 -26.80 25.39 -4.49
CA ASP A 577 -27.30 24.28 -5.30
C ASP A 577 -28.48 23.62 -4.57
N ALA A 578 -29.68 23.86 -5.07
CA ALA A 578 -30.92 23.33 -4.49
C ALA A 578 -31.07 21.82 -4.68
N ALA A 579 -30.44 21.24 -5.73
CA ALA A 579 -30.55 19.82 -5.99
C ALA A 579 -29.75 18.97 -4.97
N THR A 580 -28.62 19.49 -4.53
CA THR A 580 -27.75 18.83 -3.55
C THR A 580 -27.86 19.45 -2.15
N HIS A 581 -28.71 20.46 -1.96
CA HIS A 581 -28.81 21.22 -0.72
C HIS A 581 -27.45 21.73 -0.22
N THR A 582 -26.68 22.37 -1.11
CA THR A 582 -25.29 22.74 -0.82
C THR A 582 -25.05 24.22 -1.08
N SER A 583 -24.54 24.93 -0.08
CA SER A 583 -23.95 26.25 -0.26
C SER A 583 -22.53 26.11 -0.76
N ILE A 584 -22.19 26.72 -1.88
CA ILE A 584 -20.87 26.68 -2.51
C ILE A 584 -20.24 28.06 -2.35
N VAL A 585 -19.13 28.14 -1.60
CA VAL A 585 -18.42 29.40 -1.33
C VAL A 585 -16.99 29.29 -1.83
N ARG A 586 -16.59 30.22 -2.69
CA ARG A 586 -15.22 30.32 -3.20
C ARG A 586 -14.50 31.44 -2.47
N ILE A 587 -13.32 31.14 -1.95
CA ILE A 587 -12.48 32.04 -1.16
C ILE A 587 -11.14 32.19 -1.87
N ALA A 588 -10.75 33.41 -2.19
CA ALA A 588 -9.46 33.70 -2.80
C ALA A 588 -8.31 33.52 -1.77
N PRO A 589 -7.09 33.18 -2.20
CA PRO A 589 -5.91 33.12 -1.35
C PRO A 589 -5.70 34.42 -0.59
N ARG A 590 -5.28 34.31 0.68
CA ARG A 590 -5.03 35.45 1.55
C ARG A 590 -4.05 35.10 2.66
N SER A 591 -3.34 36.11 3.18
CA SER A 591 -2.52 35.97 4.38
C SER A 591 -3.40 36.08 5.62
N GLY A 592 -3.65 35.00 6.32
CA GLY A 592 -4.41 35.00 7.57
C GLY A 592 -5.73 34.24 7.52
N PRO A 593 -6.46 34.21 8.62
CA PRO A 593 -7.69 33.43 8.74
C PRO A 593 -8.82 34.00 7.88
N ALA A 594 -9.74 33.11 7.51
CA ALA A 594 -10.99 33.50 6.84
C ALA A 594 -12.17 32.92 7.62
N THR A 595 -13.18 33.75 7.90
CA THR A 595 -14.44 33.30 8.46
C THR A 595 -15.56 33.53 7.45
N VAL A 596 -16.36 32.51 7.23
CA VAL A 596 -17.56 32.56 6.39
C VAL A 596 -18.75 32.26 7.27
N THR A 597 -19.74 33.15 7.28
CA THR A 597 -20.99 32.97 8.01
C THR A 597 -22.18 33.06 7.07
N ALA A 598 -23.01 32.04 7.07
CA ALA A 598 -24.27 32.02 6.34
C ALA A 598 -25.45 32.28 7.32
N VAL A 599 -26.41 33.06 6.85
CA VAL A 599 -27.63 33.37 7.61
C VAL A 599 -28.82 32.88 6.76
N ASN A 600 -29.65 32.04 7.34
CA ASN A 600 -30.89 31.56 6.72
C ASN A 600 -31.95 32.67 6.70
N PRO A 601 -32.98 32.57 5.82
CA PRO A 601 -34.09 33.48 5.72
C PRO A 601 -34.84 33.68 7.03
#